data_b5672ddc365e0a83f1bff27748665862
#
_entry.id   b5672ddc365e0a83f1bff27748665862
#
_cell.length_a   1.000
_cell.length_b   1.000
_cell.length_c   1.000
_cell.angle_alpha   90.00
_cell.angle_beta   90.00
_cell.angle_gamma   90.00
#
_symmetry.space_group_name_H-M   'P 1'
#
loop_
_entity.id
_entity.type
_entity.pdbx_description
1 polymer ?
#
loop_
_entity_poly.entity_id
_entity_poly.type
_entity_poly.pdbx_seq_one_letter_code
_entity_poly.pdbx_strand_id
1 'polypeptide(L)'
;MIDCKYITRDMLTHPVMVKVDDNPLDFSSARVLADGKARELSSDPMLLAWFDRSSGRFSPDVICCGNNKPTWLIYAESRGADIEVDINNEDYVFVYKGAME
;
A
#
# COMPACT_ATOMS: atom_id res chain seq x y z
N MET A 1 -6.18 -10.79 -20.23
CA MET A 1 -5.72 -11.40 -18.97
C MET A 1 -5.69 -10.36 -17.87
N ILE A 2 -6.22 -10.69 -16.73
CA ILE A 2 -6.23 -9.78 -15.58
C ILE A 2 -4.91 -9.88 -14.85
N ASP A 3 -4.28 -8.74 -14.60
CA ASP A 3 -3.05 -8.71 -13.83
C ASP A 3 -3.41 -8.55 -12.36
N CYS A 4 -3.19 -9.58 -11.57
CA CYS A 4 -3.64 -9.64 -10.18
C CYS A 4 -2.84 -8.76 -9.23
N LYS A 5 -1.73 -8.19 -9.68
CA LYS A 5 -0.88 -7.41 -8.79
C LYS A 5 -1.14 -5.91 -8.83
N TYR A 6 -1.73 -5.40 -9.91
CA TYR A 6 -1.96 -3.98 -10.04
C TYR A 6 -3.20 -3.54 -9.28
N ILE A 7 -3.17 -2.32 -8.79
CA ILE A 7 -4.23 -1.76 -7.98
C ILE A 7 -4.70 -0.45 -8.59
N THR A 8 -5.98 -0.18 -8.44
CA THR A 8 -6.57 1.12 -8.77
C THR A 8 -7.11 1.74 -7.49
N ARG A 9 -7.30 3.07 -7.51
CA ARG A 9 -7.70 3.79 -6.31
C ARG A 9 -9.04 3.29 -5.73
N ASP A 10 -9.96 2.89 -6.58
CA ASP A 10 -11.27 2.43 -6.14
C ASP A 10 -11.23 1.11 -5.37
N MET A 11 -10.11 0.41 -5.42
CA MET A 11 -9.92 -0.81 -4.61
C MET A 11 -9.54 -0.50 -3.18
N LEU A 12 -9.07 0.74 -2.91
CA LEU A 12 -8.69 1.17 -1.57
C LEU A 12 -9.91 1.75 -0.86
N THR A 13 -10.02 1.52 0.45
CA THR A 13 -11.19 1.94 1.21
C THR A 13 -11.13 3.42 1.56
N HIS A 14 -10.07 3.83 2.26
CA HIS A 14 -9.88 5.23 2.66
C HIS A 14 -8.40 5.58 2.53
N PRO A 15 -7.89 5.67 1.30
CA PRO A 15 -6.46 5.91 1.12
C PRO A 15 -6.06 7.32 1.53
N VAL A 16 -4.91 7.41 2.18
CA VAL A 16 -4.27 8.68 2.45
C VAL A 16 -3.46 9.02 1.22
N MET A 17 -3.87 10.05 0.50
CA MET A 17 -3.23 10.44 -0.75
C MET A 17 -2.02 11.31 -0.46
N VAL A 18 -0.87 10.90 -0.96
CA VAL A 18 0.37 11.67 -0.82
C VAL A 18 0.91 11.97 -2.20
N LYS A 19 1.19 13.24 -2.45
CA LYS A 19 1.76 13.66 -3.72
C LYS A 19 3.17 14.17 -3.49
N VAL A 20 4.12 13.62 -4.24
CA VAL A 20 5.53 13.97 -4.09
C VAL A 20 6.08 14.36 -5.44
N ASP A 21 6.72 15.52 -5.50
CA ASP A 21 7.29 16.03 -6.75
C ASP A 21 8.76 15.69 -6.91
N ASP A 22 9.35 14.99 -5.95
CA ASP A 22 10.74 14.57 -6.04
C ASP A 22 10.88 13.53 -7.14
N ASN A 23 11.79 13.79 -8.05
CA ASN A 23 11.97 12.92 -9.19
C ASN A 23 13.47 12.64 -9.38
N PRO A 24 13.89 11.37 -9.42
CA PRO A 24 13.03 10.20 -9.29
C PRO A 24 12.75 9.84 -7.83
N LEU A 25 11.53 9.42 -7.58
CA LEU A 25 11.16 8.86 -6.28
C LEU A 25 11.38 7.36 -6.34
N ASP A 26 12.11 6.82 -5.38
CA ASP A 26 12.37 5.39 -5.33
C ASP A 26 11.57 4.74 -4.19
N PHE A 27 11.64 3.41 -4.12
CA PHE A 27 10.87 2.67 -3.13
C PHE A 27 11.26 3.06 -1.71
N SER A 28 12.55 3.19 -1.45
CA SER A 28 13.02 3.51 -0.09
C SER A 28 12.49 4.86 0.37
N SER A 29 12.56 5.87 -0.50
CA SER A 29 12.04 7.20 -0.18
C SER A 29 10.53 7.17 0.00
N ALA A 30 9.84 6.44 -0.86
CA ALA A 30 8.38 6.30 -0.76
C ALA A 30 7.99 5.66 0.56
N ARG A 31 8.73 4.64 0.99
CA ARG A 31 8.44 3.95 2.24
C ARG A 31 8.62 4.88 3.44
N VAL A 32 9.67 5.72 3.44
CA VAL A 32 9.89 6.67 4.52
C VAL A 32 8.71 7.64 4.62
N LEU A 33 8.23 8.12 3.48
CA LEU A 33 7.08 9.03 3.46
C LEU A 33 5.82 8.32 3.97
N ALA A 34 5.60 7.10 3.54
CA ALA A 34 4.42 6.34 3.95
C ALA A 34 4.48 6.04 5.45
N ASP A 35 5.64 5.63 5.96
CA ASP A 35 5.81 5.37 7.39
C ASP A 35 5.50 6.63 8.22
N GLY A 36 5.96 7.79 7.74
CA GLY A 36 5.69 9.06 8.41
C GLY A 36 4.20 9.35 8.47
N LYS A 37 3.49 9.14 7.36
CA LYS A 37 2.04 9.35 7.33
C LYS A 37 1.31 8.37 8.22
N ALA A 38 1.72 7.10 8.22
CA ALA A 38 1.10 6.10 9.07
C ALA A 38 1.28 6.44 10.54
N ARG A 39 2.44 6.96 10.91
CA ARG A 39 2.70 7.35 12.30
C ARG A 39 1.91 8.55 12.73
N GLU A 40 1.47 9.39 11.81
CA GLU A 40 0.55 10.48 12.13
C GLU A 40 -0.83 9.95 12.50
N LEU A 41 -1.19 8.79 11.98
CA LEU A 41 -2.52 8.20 12.18
C LEU A 41 -2.55 7.17 13.29
N SER A 42 -1.40 6.59 13.64
CA SER A 42 -1.31 5.58 14.67
C SER A 42 0.05 5.67 15.37
N SER A 43 0.07 5.36 16.66
CA SER A 43 1.31 5.44 17.43
C SER A 43 2.32 4.36 17.03
N ASP A 44 1.85 3.23 16.52
CA ASP A 44 2.74 2.11 16.20
C ASP A 44 2.18 1.32 15.00
N PRO A 45 2.22 1.91 13.81
CA PRO A 45 1.69 1.23 12.63
C PRO A 45 2.58 0.07 12.21
N MET A 46 1.95 -1.02 11.78
CA MET A 46 2.67 -2.19 11.28
C MET A 46 2.44 -2.32 9.79
N LEU A 47 3.50 -2.34 9.02
CA LEU A 47 3.40 -2.52 7.57
C LEU A 47 3.01 -3.95 7.26
N LEU A 48 1.90 -4.13 6.57
CA LEU A 48 1.39 -5.45 6.19
C LEU A 48 1.63 -5.78 4.74
N ALA A 49 1.53 -4.80 3.85
CA ALA A 49 1.65 -5.04 2.42
C ALA A 49 2.09 -3.76 1.72
N TRP A 50 2.69 -3.92 0.55
CA TRP A 50 3.06 -2.78 -0.28
C TRP A 50 3.09 -3.17 -1.75
N PHE A 51 3.02 -2.17 -2.62
CA PHE A 51 3.07 -2.34 -4.05
C PHE A 51 3.93 -1.25 -4.67
N ASP A 52 4.83 -1.64 -5.58
CA ASP A 52 5.70 -0.75 -6.34
C ASP A 52 5.36 -0.90 -7.82
N ARG A 53 4.65 0.08 -8.35
CA ARG A 53 4.19 0.00 -9.75
C ARG A 53 5.34 0.03 -10.74
N SER A 54 6.40 0.78 -10.43
CA SER A 54 7.50 0.94 -11.38
C SER A 54 8.25 -0.36 -11.65
N SER A 55 8.37 -1.21 -10.64
CA SER A 55 9.05 -2.51 -10.78
C SER A 55 8.06 -3.66 -10.91
N GLY A 56 6.79 -3.43 -10.60
CA GLY A 56 5.78 -4.47 -10.57
C GLY A 56 5.92 -5.41 -9.38
N ARG A 57 6.69 -5.02 -8.36
CA ARG A 57 6.92 -5.84 -7.19
C ARG A 57 5.91 -5.52 -6.11
N PHE A 58 5.65 -6.48 -5.26
CA PHE A 58 4.67 -6.33 -4.17
C PHE A 58 4.99 -7.33 -3.06
N SER A 59 4.44 -7.05 -1.88
CA SER A 59 4.61 -7.93 -0.73
C SER A 59 3.32 -7.99 0.05
N PRO A 60 2.90 -9.12 0.57
CA PRO A 60 3.56 -10.42 0.44
C PRO A 60 3.49 -10.94 -1.00
N ASP A 61 4.46 -11.77 -1.36
CA ASP A 61 4.53 -12.33 -2.70
C ASP A 61 3.59 -13.54 -2.79
N VAL A 62 2.32 -13.24 -2.86
CA VAL A 62 1.26 -14.25 -2.92
C VAL A 62 0.71 -14.28 -4.34
N ILE A 63 0.84 -15.42 -4.99
CA ILE A 63 0.41 -15.57 -6.38
C ILE A 63 -0.92 -16.31 -6.43
N CYS A 64 -1.99 -15.57 -6.25
CA CYS A 64 -3.33 -16.13 -6.35
C CYS A 64 -4.27 -15.01 -6.70
N CYS A 65 -4.88 -15.08 -7.85
CA CYS A 65 -5.84 -14.06 -8.22
C CYS A 65 -7.08 -14.22 -7.39
N GLY A 66 -7.31 -13.25 -6.52
CA GLY A 66 -8.57 -13.19 -5.79
C GLY A 66 -9.65 -12.70 -6.70
N ASN A 67 -10.63 -12.02 -6.14
CA ASN A 67 -11.79 -11.58 -6.89
C ASN A 67 -11.48 -10.31 -7.70
N ASN A 68 -11.66 -9.16 -7.08
CA ASN A 68 -11.49 -7.88 -7.75
C ASN A 68 -10.30 -7.09 -7.24
N LYS A 69 -9.53 -7.67 -6.33
CA LYS A 69 -8.43 -6.98 -5.70
C LYS A 69 -7.15 -7.81 -5.77
N PRO A 70 -5.98 -7.16 -5.78
CA PRO A 70 -4.73 -7.89 -5.71
C PRO A 70 -4.64 -8.71 -4.43
N THR A 71 -3.99 -9.87 -4.52
CA THR A 71 -3.90 -10.76 -3.36
C THR A 71 -3.11 -10.15 -2.21
N TRP A 72 -2.12 -9.31 -2.50
CA TRP A 72 -1.37 -8.65 -1.44
C TRP A 72 -2.27 -7.70 -0.62
N LEU A 73 -3.25 -7.08 -1.26
CA LEU A 73 -4.20 -6.22 -0.56
C LEU A 73 -5.19 -7.05 0.25
N ILE A 74 -5.69 -8.13 -0.32
CA ILE A 74 -6.59 -9.04 0.39
C ILE A 74 -5.90 -9.59 1.64
N TYR A 75 -4.63 -9.94 1.52
CA TYR A 75 -3.85 -10.40 2.66
C TYR A 75 -3.85 -9.36 3.78
N ALA A 76 -3.54 -8.10 3.42
CA ALA A 76 -3.49 -7.04 4.42
C ALA A 76 -4.85 -6.82 5.07
N GLU A 77 -5.92 -6.82 4.27
CA GLU A 77 -7.27 -6.64 4.80
C GLU A 77 -7.64 -7.77 5.76
N SER A 78 -7.22 -8.99 5.46
CA SER A 78 -7.50 -10.14 6.32
C SER A 78 -6.76 -10.04 7.65
N ARG A 79 -5.71 -9.24 7.72
CA ARG A 79 -4.95 -9.02 8.95
C ARG A 79 -5.41 -7.79 9.72
N GLY A 80 -6.48 -7.15 9.28
CA GLY A 80 -7.02 -5.99 9.97
C GLY A 80 -6.42 -4.67 9.55
N ALA A 81 -5.96 -4.56 8.30
CA ALA A 81 -5.39 -3.31 7.79
C ALA A 81 -6.42 -2.19 7.87
N ASP A 82 -6.00 -1.03 8.37
CA ASP A 82 -6.87 0.12 8.50
C ASP A 82 -6.21 1.42 8.04
N ILE A 83 -4.96 1.37 7.58
CA ILE A 83 -4.25 2.53 7.06
C ILE A 83 -3.72 2.18 5.67
N GLU A 84 -4.10 2.98 4.69
CA GLU A 84 -3.62 2.82 3.32
C GLU A 84 -3.00 4.14 2.89
N VAL A 85 -1.73 4.10 2.46
CA VAL A 85 -1.03 5.29 1.97
C VAL A 85 -0.78 5.10 0.49
N ASP A 86 -1.32 6.01 -0.32
CA ASP A 86 -1.25 5.97 -1.77
C ASP A 86 -0.38 7.13 -2.23
N ILE A 87 0.78 6.82 -2.79
CA ILE A 87 1.74 7.83 -3.22
C ILE A 87 1.69 7.99 -4.74
N ASN A 88 1.47 9.21 -5.18
CA ASN A 88 1.50 9.60 -6.59
C ASN A 88 0.58 8.74 -7.47
N ASN A 89 -0.69 8.69 -7.11
CA ASN A 89 -1.72 7.97 -7.89
C ASN A 89 -1.33 6.51 -8.10
N GLU A 90 -1.11 5.80 -6.98
CA GLU A 90 -0.81 4.37 -6.95
C GLU A 90 0.53 3.99 -7.55
N ASP A 91 1.48 4.93 -7.64
CA ASP A 91 2.85 4.57 -7.99
C ASP A 91 3.47 3.71 -6.90
N TYR A 92 3.15 4.03 -5.64
CA TYR A 92 3.54 3.23 -4.47
C TYR A 92 2.36 3.18 -3.53
N VAL A 93 2.01 2.00 -3.07
CA VAL A 93 0.93 1.82 -2.10
C VAL A 93 1.47 1.04 -0.91
N PHE A 94 1.23 1.57 0.29
CA PHE A 94 1.67 0.92 1.53
C PHE A 94 0.46 0.74 2.44
N VAL A 95 0.27 -0.47 2.95
CA VAL A 95 -0.91 -0.81 3.75
C VAL A 95 -0.46 -1.23 5.13
N TYR A 96 -1.03 -0.60 6.14
CA TYR A 96 -0.63 -0.80 7.52
C TYR A 96 -1.81 -1.18 8.39
N LYS A 97 -1.48 -1.83 9.51
CA LYS A 97 -2.42 -2.00 10.61
C LYS A 97 -2.01 -1.04 11.72
N GLY A 98 -2.95 -0.23 12.18
CA GLY A 98 -2.70 0.70 13.28
C GLY A 98 -2.61 -0.03 14.61
N ALA A 99 -2.07 0.66 15.62
CA ALA A 99 -1.99 0.10 16.95
C ALA A 99 -3.39 -0.10 17.53
N MET A 100 -3.54 -1.14 18.29
CA MET A 100 -4.78 -1.38 19.02
C MET A 100 -4.91 -0.33 20.11
N GLU A 101 -6.01 0.40 20.11
CA GLU A 101 -6.27 1.42 21.10
C GLU A 101 -7.23 0.89 22.17
#